data_f9874ac4d5592d68d7743c54fa504102
#
_entry.id   f9874ac4d5592d68d7743c54fa504102
#
_cell.length_a   1.000
_cell.length_b   1.000
_cell.length_c   1.000
_cell.angle_alpha   90.00
_cell.angle_beta   90.00
_cell.angle_gamma   90.00
#
_symmetry.space_group_name_H-M   'P 1'
#
loop_
_entity.id
_entity.type
_entity.pdbx_description
1 polymer ?
#
loop_
_entity_poly.entity_id
_entity_poly.type
_entity_poly.pdbx_seq_one_letter_code
_entity_poly.pdbx_strand_id
1 'polypeptide(L)'
;ARWRDRPRLLCELRITYTDGTTEVIGSDETWKTSTGAYTYNNIYSGDKFDARLEEAGWKTAHFDDSKWEAALPAQAPAPLLVAQQMPGIRITEEVRPVSMKRFSDQLYVYSFPKNMSGLCRLKVKGEAGTRITLKHGELLKKDGRLEQGNINVYYHPVKPDEVFQMDVFTLKGTGEEEIFMPSFSYHGFQYVEVESSRPVTLTEENLTGLFMHTDVRPSGSFACSNPLLNKIWEATMQAYRSNLHSIPTDCPQREKNGWTADAHIAIDLGLLGFDGITLYEKWMNDIIDNQREAGEISGIIPSSGWGYGEWPGPVWDAVMFIIP
;
A
#
# COMPACT_ATOMS: atom_id res chain seq x y z
N ALA A 1 -6.75 8.77 10.40
CA ALA A 1 -5.70 7.90 10.93
C ALA A 1 -5.16 8.47 12.24
N ARG A 2 -4.96 7.62 13.24
CA ARG A 2 -4.41 8.02 14.55
C ARG A 2 -2.88 8.21 14.49
N TRP A 3 -2.26 7.76 13.43
CA TRP A 3 -0.83 7.84 13.15
C TRP A 3 -0.50 9.04 12.25
N ARG A 4 -0.80 10.25 12.66
CA ARG A 4 -0.41 11.44 11.92
C ARG A 4 0.72 12.12 12.68
N ASP A 5 1.89 12.10 12.08
CA ASP A 5 3.04 12.86 12.52
C ASP A 5 3.80 13.39 11.30
N ARG A 6 4.79 14.23 11.52
CA ARG A 6 5.69 14.69 10.45
C ARG A 6 6.52 13.52 9.97
N PRO A 7 6.77 13.39 8.66
CA PRO A 7 7.69 12.39 8.13
C PRO A 7 9.06 12.52 8.80
N ARG A 8 9.63 11.38 9.18
CA ARG A 8 10.97 11.28 9.75
C ARG A 8 11.80 10.34 8.92
N LEU A 9 13.07 10.66 8.70
CA LEU A 9 14.02 9.84 7.99
C LEU A 9 15.19 9.52 8.92
N LEU A 10 15.56 8.25 8.95
CA LEU A 10 16.85 7.80 9.45
C LEU A 10 17.49 6.99 8.33
N CYS A 11 18.68 7.39 7.91
CA CYS A 11 19.43 6.74 6.86
C CYS A 11 20.87 6.51 7.32
N GLU A 12 21.38 5.31 7.14
CA GLU A 12 22.78 4.96 7.26
C GLU A 12 23.21 4.19 6.03
N LEU A 13 24.19 4.72 5.30
CA LEU A 13 24.82 4.04 4.18
C LEU A 13 26.21 3.61 4.63
N ARG A 14 26.43 2.31 4.65
CA ARG A 14 27.74 1.69 4.97
C ARG A 14 28.39 1.18 3.68
N ILE A 15 29.53 1.76 3.34
CA ILE A 15 30.28 1.43 2.13
C ILE A 15 31.55 0.67 2.57
N THR A 16 31.69 -0.56 2.08
CA THR A 16 32.95 -1.32 2.26
C THR A 16 33.69 -1.35 0.93
N TYR A 17 34.89 -0.78 0.92
CA TYR A 17 35.76 -0.74 -0.25
C TYR A 17 36.49 -2.05 -0.48
N THR A 18 37.06 -2.22 -1.67
CA THR A 18 37.81 -3.45 -2.03
C THR A 18 39.08 -3.67 -1.22
N ASP A 19 39.62 -2.63 -0.62
CA ASP A 19 40.77 -2.69 0.29
C ASP A 19 40.40 -3.06 1.74
N GLY A 20 39.09 -3.28 2.01
CA GLY A 20 38.56 -3.63 3.32
C GLY A 20 38.25 -2.43 4.22
N THR A 21 38.51 -1.20 3.78
CA THR A 21 38.12 0.00 4.54
C THR A 21 36.60 0.21 4.49
N THR A 22 36.04 0.81 5.52
CA THR A 22 34.60 1.07 5.62
C THR A 22 34.34 2.56 5.89
N GLU A 23 33.44 3.14 5.13
CA GLU A 23 32.89 4.47 5.34
C GLU A 23 31.42 4.37 5.74
N VAL A 24 30.98 5.23 6.67
CA VAL A 24 29.58 5.30 7.10
C VAL A 24 29.08 6.72 6.88
N ILE A 25 28.00 6.86 6.09
CA ILE A 25 27.31 8.12 5.84
C ILE A 25 25.95 8.02 6.51
N GLY A 26 25.71 8.85 7.54
CA GLY A 26 24.45 8.90 8.27
C GLY A 26 23.63 10.16 7.93
N SER A 27 22.33 10.11 8.13
CA SER A 27 21.48 11.30 8.12
C SER A 27 21.72 12.11 9.40
N ASP A 28 21.93 13.41 9.24
CA ASP A 28 22.20 14.35 10.33
C ASP A 28 21.61 15.74 10.03
N GLU A 29 21.94 16.74 10.84
CA GLU A 29 21.48 18.12 10.72
C GLU A 29 22.03 18.87 9.49
N THR A 30 23.00 18.31 8.78
CA THR A 30 23.51 18.88 7.52
C THR A 30 22.61 18.56 6.33
N TRP A 31 21.70 17.61 6.50
CA TRP A 31 20.74 17.26 5.46
C TRP A 31 19.70 18.36 5.27
N LYS A 32 19.16 18.42 4.07
CA LYS A 32 18.18 19.41 3.70
C LYS A 32 16.86 18.77 3.31
N THR A 33 15.78 19.53 3.43
CA THR A 33 14.42 19.09 3.13
C THR A 33 13.68 20.15 2.32
N SER A 34 12.77 19.70 1.49
CA SER A 34 11.83 20.54 0.75
C SER A 34 10.50 19.82 0.57
N THR A 35 9.44 20.56 0.28
CA THR A 35 8.18 19.99 -0.20
C THR A 35 8.31 19.62 -1.66
N GLY A 36 7.65 18.53 -2.09
CA GLY A 36 7.74 18.00 -3.44
C GLY A 36 6.37 17.86 -4.12
N ALA A 37 6.36 17.08 -5.17
CA ALA A 37 5.17 16.84 -6.00
C ALA A 37 4.05 16.05 -5.30
N TYR A 38 4.36 15.31 -4.23
CA TYR A 38 3.33 14.68 -3.38
C TYR A 38 2.71 15.71 -2.46
N THR A 39 1.52 16.17 -2.79
CA THR A 39 0.78 17.17 -2.02
C THR A 39 -0.06 16.59 -0.90
N TYR A 40 -0.30 15.29 -0.95
CA TYR A 40 -1.06 14.54 0.04
C TYR A 40 -0.79 13.04 -0.08
N ASN A 41 -0.74 12.34 1.03
CA ASN A 41 -0.83 10.88 1.07
C ASN A 41 -1.59 10.41 2.32
N ASN A 42 -2.28 9.29 2.18
CA ASN A 42 -2.97 8.63 3.27
C ASN A 42 -3.24 7.19 2.86
N ILE A 43 -2.98 6.24 3.77
CA ILE A 43 -3.14 4.80 3.49
C ILE A 43 -4.56 4.41 3.08
N TYR A 44 -5.56 5.18 3.46
CA TYR A 44 -6.97 4.93 3.13
C TYR A 44 -7.46 5.70 1.91
N SER A 45 -7.05 6.97 1.79
CA SER A 45 -7.52 7.85 0.70
C SER A 45 -6.67 7.74 -0.56
N GLY A 46 -5.39 7.34 -0.44
CA GLY A 46 -4.47 7.30 -1.58
C GLY A 46 -3.51 8.47 -1.64
N ASP A 47 -2.85 8.63 -2.79
CA ASP A 47 -1.83 9.64 -3.06
C ASP A 47 -2.37 10.76 -3.95
N LYS A 48 -1.94 12.02 -3.69
CA LYS A 48 -2.14 13.14 -4.60
C LYS A 48 -0.78 13.66 -5.07
N PHE A 49 -0.53 13.57 -6.36
CA PHE A 49 0.72 13.96 -6.99
C PHE A 49 0.47 15.04 -8.05
N ASP A 50 1.16 16.17 -7.94
CA ASP A 50 1.14 17.24 -8.92
C ASP A 50 2.50 17.31 -9.64
N ALA A 51 2.55 16.80 -10.86
CA ALA A 51 3.80 16.71 -11.63
C ALA A 51 4.40 18.09 -11.99
N ARG A 52 3.61 19.16 -11.88
CA ARG A 52 4.10 20.52 -12.11
C ARG A 52 5.03 21.02 -11.01
N LEU A 53 4.92 20.40 -9.82
CA LEU A 53 5.71 20.74 -8.62
C LEU A 53 7.00 19.91 -8.52
N GLU A 54 7.22 18.97 -9.44
CA GLU A 54 8.45 18.19 -9.43
C GLU A 54 9.64 19.03 -9.94
N GLU A 55 10.61 19.24 -9.06
CA GLU A 55 11.84 19.95 -9.40
C GLU A 55 12.71 19.10 -10.30
N ALA A 56 13.06 19.65 -11.47
CA ALA A 56 13.88 18.93 -12.43
C ALA A 56 15.30 18.68 -11.87
N GLY A 57 15.75 17.42 -11.95
CA GLY A 57 17.11 17.05 -11.55
C GLY A 57 17.35 16.86 -10.06
N TRP A 58 16.35 16.97 -9.19
CA TRP A 58 16.53 16.81 -7.75
C TRP A 58 17.14 15.46 -7.30
N LYS A 59 17.08 14.45 -8.15
CA LYS A 59 17.68 13.12 -7.93
C LYS A 59 19.12 13.02 -8.46
N THR A 60 19.72 14.12 -8.94
CA THR A 60 21.07 14.10 -9.51
C THR A 60 22.11 14.68 -8.56
N ALA A 61 23.35 14.22 -8.65
CA ALA A 61 24.45 14.66 -7.76
C ALA A 61 24.80 16.15 -7.89
N HIS A 62 24.37 16.83 -8.94
CA HIS A 62 24.66 18.25 -9.19
C HIS A 62 23.44 19.15 -9.01
N PHE A 63 22.41 18.66 -8.34
CA PHE A 63 21.23 19.46 -8.05
C PHE A 63 21.57 20.60 -7.08
N ASP A 64 21.14 21.82 -7.41
CA ASP A 64 21.29 22.98 -6.52
C ASP A 64 20.19 22.98 -5.45
N ASP A 65 20.51 22.53 -4.27
CA ASP A 65 19.66 22.48 -3.09
C ASP A 65 19.76 23.71 -2.20
N SER A 66 20.32 24.81 -2.68
CA SER A 66 20.55 26.04 -1.90
C SER A 66 19.26 26.66 -1.35
N LYS A 67 18.12 26.38 -1.98
CA LYS A 67 16.78 26.84 -1.56
C LYS A 67 16.07 25.89 -0.59
N TRP A 68 16.62 24.72 -0.34
CA TRP A 68 16.05 23.75 0.59
C TRP A 68 16.36 24.15 2.03
N GLU A 69 15.46 23.84 2.94
CA GLU A 69 15.62 24.13 4.36
C GLU A 69 16.47 23.06 5.06
N ALA A 70 17.15 23.41 6.14
CA ALA A 70 17.85 22.42 6.96
C ALA A 70 16.85 21.41 7.55
N ALA A 71 17.22 20.14 7.58
CA ALA A 71 16.45 19.12 8.27
C ALA A 71 16.48 19.39 9.79
N LEU A 72 15.36 19.12 10.45
CA LEU A 72 15.26 19.31 11.90
C LEU A 72 15.52 17.98 12.61
N PRO A 73 16.37 17.93 13.64
CA PRO A 73 16.53 16.76 14.48
C PRO A 73 15.19 16.34 15.08
N ALA A 74 14.93 15.04 15.10
CA ALA A 74 13.71 14.47 15.66
C ALA A 74 14.05 13.29 16.56
N GLN A 75 13.22 13.05 17.57
CA GLN A 75 13.36 11.88 18.42
C GLN A 75 13.17 10.62 17.57
N ALA A 76 14.04 9.65 17.75
CA ALA A 76 13.90 8.33 17.12
C ALA A 76 12.58 7.67 17.54
N PRO A 77 11.86 7.00 16.62
CA PRO A 77 10.59 6.33 16.94
C PRO A 77 10.78 5.10 17.83
N ALA A 78 11.98 4.52 17.83
CA ALA A 78 12.34 3.35 18.64
C ALA A 78 13.80 3.48 19.13
N PRO A 79 14.15 2.86 20.28
CA PRO A 79 15.50 2.94 20.84
C PRO A 79 16.49 2.07 20.08
N LEU A 80 16.04 1.07 19.34
CA LEU A 80 16.86 0.11 18.63
C LEU A 80 16.43 -0.02 17.17
N LEU A 81 17.41 0.04 16.27
CA LEU A 81 17.23 -0.32 14.87
C LEU A 81 17.67 -1.76 14.66
N VAL A 82 16.79 -2.54 14.04
CA VAL A 82 17.05 -3.94 13.72
C VAL A 82 16.95 -4.16 12.21
N ALA A 83 17.68 -5.14 11.70
CA ALA A 83 17.54 -5.55 10.30
C ALA A 83 16.15 -6.13 10.05
N GLN A 84 15.57 -5.83 8.88
CA GLN A 84 14.33 -6.45 8.46
C GLN A 84 14.53 -7.96 8.28
N GLN A 85 13.78 -8.76 9.01
CA GLN A 85 13.90 -10.22 9.02
C GLN A 85 13.01 -10.92 7.99
N MET A 86 11.91 -10.28 7.61
CA MET A 86 10.93 -10.81 6.66
C MET A 86 11.10 -10.22 5.27
N PRO A 87 10.54 -10.86 4.21
CA PRO A 87 10.49 -10.28 2.87
C PRO A 87 9.80 -8.91 2.85
N GLY A 88 10.27 -8.00 1.99
CA GLY A 88 9.63 -6.71 1.79
C GLY A 88 8.35 -6.79 0.99
N ILE A 89 7.54 -5.74 1.04
CA ILE A 89 6.39 -5.57 0.15
C ILE A 89 6.93 -5.27 -1.26
N ARG A 90 6.45 -6.00 -2.26
CA ARG A 90 6.88 -5.86 -3.66
C ARG A 90 5.70 -5.94 -4.62
N ILE A 91 5.87 -5.33 -5.79
CA ILE A 91 5.02 -5.61 -6.95
C ILE A 91 5.45 -6.97 -7.49
N THR A 92 4.57 -7.95 -7.39
CA THR A 92 4.86 -9.34 -7.76
C THR A 92 4.26 -9.72 -9.12
N GLU A 93 3.27 -8.96 -9.61
CA GLU A 93 2.60 -9.23 -10.87
C GLU A 93 2.08 -7.94 -11.51
N GLU A 94 2.28 -7.78 -12.82
CA GLU A 94 1.60 -6.77 -13.64
C GLU A 94 0.34 -7.40 -14.26
N VAL A 95 -0.81 -6.83 -13.96
CA VAL A 95 -2.12 -7.34 -14.36
C VAL A 95 -2.74 -6.41 -15.39
N ARG A 96 -3.00 -6.93 -16.59
CA ARG A 96 -3.71 -6.17 -17.63
C ARG A 96 -5.22 -6.19 -17.36
N PRO A 97 -5.95 -5.10 -17.65
CA PRO A 97 -7.40 -5.13 -17.63
C PRO A 97 -7.94 -6.11 -18.69
N VAL A 98 -9.06 -6.73 -18.40
CA VAL A 98 -9.78 -7.61 -19.35
C VAL A 98 -10.80 -6.85 -20.18
N SER A 99 -11.17 -5.65 -19.75
CA SER A 99 -12.02 -4.75 -20.50
C SER A 99 -11.92 -3.32 -19.96
N MET A 100 -12.27 -2.35 -20.80
CA MET A 100 -12.44 -0.96 -20.46
C MET A 100 -13.75 -0.45 -21.06
N LYS A 101 -14.60 0.18 -20.24
CA LYS A 101 -15.82 0.85 -20.68
C LYS A 101 -15.61 2.37 -20.66
N ARG A 102 -15.75 3.01 -21.83
CA ARG A 102 -15.75 4.45 -21.96
C ARG A 102 -17.18 4.99 -21.79
N PHE A 103 -17.41 5.88 -20.85
CA PHE A 103 -18.66 6.59 -20.65
C PHE A 103 -18.65 7.97 -21.34
N SER A 104 -17.47 8.61 -21.33
CA SER A 104 -17.21 9.88 -22.05
C SER A 104 -15.71 9.98 -22.33
N ASP A 105 -15.26 11.09 -22.89
CA ASP A 105 -13.85 11.44 -23.02
C ASP A 105 -13.18 11.90 -21.71
N GLN A 106 -13.95 11.91 -20.62
CA GLN A 106 -13.49 12.26 -19.29
C GLN A 106 -13.75 11.14 -18.25
N LEU A 107 -14.38 10.00 -18.67
CA LEU A 107 -14.82 8.98 -17.73
C LEU A 107 -14.70 7.58 -18.31
N TYR A 108 -13.90 6.75 -17.65
CA TYR A 108 -13.58 5.39 -18.04
C TYR A 108 -13.67 4.45 -16.83
N VAL A 109 -14.05 3.20 -17.05
CA VAL A 109 -14.02 2.16 -16.02
C VAL A 109 -13.27 0.94 -16.56
N TYR A 110 -12.21 0.57 -15.86
CA TYR A 110 -11.39 -0.60 -16.15
C TYR A 110 -11.79 -1.77 -15.29
N SER A 111 -11.84 -2.97 -15.87
CA SER A 111 -12.12 -4.24 -15.17
C SER A 111 -10.90 -5.14 -15.22
N PHE A 112 -10.46 -5.65 -14.08
CA PHE A 112 -9.36 -6.59 -13.96
C PHE A 112 -9.87 -8.03 -13.82
N PRO A 113 -9.07 -9.05 -14.18
CA PRO A 113 -9.52 -10.45 -14.17
C PRO A 113 -9.77 -11.00 -12.77
N LYS A 114 -9.22 -10.35 -11.74
CA LYS A 114 -9.29 -10.79 -10.33
C LYS A 114 -9.32 -9.60 -9.38
N ASN A 115 -9.88 -9.81 -8.20
CA ASN A 115 -9.71 -8.88 -7.08
C ASN A 115 -8.28 -9.01 -6.52
N MET A 116 -7.63 -7.87 -6.22
CA MET A 116 -6.25 -7.82 -5.79
C MET A 116 -5.97 -6.61 -4.90
N SER A 117 -4.92 -6.72 -4.10
CA SER A 117 -4.32 -5.56 -3.43
C SER A 117 -3.20 -4.96 -4.28
N GLY A 118 -3.03 -3.66 -4.26
CA GLY A 118 -1.92 -3.03 -4.98
C GLY A 118 -2.20 -1.64 -5.47
N LEU A 119 -1.58 -1.31 -6.59
CA LEU A 119 -1.56 0.01 -7.21
C LEU A 119 -1.99 -0.06 -8.67
N CYS A 120 -2.19 1.10 -9.27
CA CYS A 120 -2.28 1.23 -10.73
C CYS A 120 -1.16 2.10 -11.28
N ARG A 121 -0.57 1.66 -12.39
CA ARG A 121 0.30 2.50 -13.22
C ARG A 121 -0.53 3.05 -14.37
N LEU A 122 -0.72 4.36 -14.38
CA LEU A 122 -1.40 5.10 -15.42
C LEU A 122 -0.39 5.70 -16.38
N LYS A 123 -0.66 5.59 -17.67
CA LYS A 123 0.01 6.32 -18.75
C LYS A 123 -1.00 7.23 -19.42
N VAL A 124 -0.73 8.51 -19.48
CA VAL A 124 -1.70 9.47 -20.02
C VAL A 124 -1.01 10.66 -20.66
N LYS A 125 -1.60 11.17 -21.74
CA LYS A 125 -1.19 12.42 -22.40
C LYS A 125 -2.33 13.43 -22.26
N GLY A 126 -1.98 14.66 -21.88
CA GLY A 126 -2.98 15.72 -21.73
C GLY A 126 -2.33 17.08 -21.50
N GLU A 127 -3.17 18.10 -21.37
CA GLU A 127 -2.73 19.47 -21.11
C GLU A 127 -2.24 19.66 -19.68
N ALA A 128 -1.35 20.62 -19.47
CA ALA A 128 -0.86 21.01 -18.14
C ALA A 128 -2.02 21.34 -17.19
N GLY A 129 -1.96 20.79 -15.98
CA GLY A 129 -2.99 20.98 -14.96
C GLY A 129 -4.25 20.12 -15.15
N THR A 130 -4.30 19.23 -16.17
CA THR A 130 -5.35 18.20 -16.24
C THR A 130 -5.21 17.30 -15.03
N ARG A 131 -6.30 17.18 -14.27
CA ARG A 131 -6.37 16.34 -13.08
C ARG A 131 -7.04 15.03 -13.41
N ILE A 132 -6.36 13.93 -13.14
CA ILE A 132 -6.89 12.56 -13.29
C ILE A 132 -7.10 11.99 -11.89
N THR A 133 -8.28 11.40 -11.66
CA THR A 133 -8.58 10.64 -10.43
C THR A 133 -8.73 9.17 -10.77
N LEU A 134 -8.14 8.31 -9.97
CA LEU A 134 -8.26 6.85 -10.04
C LEU A 134 -8.97 6.40 -8.78
N LYS A 135 -10.23 6.01 -8.89
CA LYS A 135 -11.03 5.43 -7.80
C LYS A 135 -11.01 3.92 -7.91
N HIS A 136 -10.65 3.25 -6.83
CA HIS A 136 -10.50 1.81 -6.77
C HIS A 136 -11.68 1.18 -6.02
N GLY A 137 -12.16 0.02 -6.47
CA GLY A 137 -13.25 -0.69 -5.79
C GLY A 137 -13.45 -2.11 -6.31
N GLU A 138 -14.32 -2.84 -5.64
CA GLU A 138 -14.55 -4.27 -5.86
C GLU A 138 -15.87 -4.57 -6.57
N LEU A 139 -16.76 -3.60 -6.68
CA LEU A 139 -18.09 -3.77 -7.22
C LEU A 139 -18.43 -2.71 -8.28
N LEU A 140 -19.34 -3.05 -9.17
CA LEU A 140 -19.94 -2.14 -10.14
C LEU A 140 -21.43 -1.96 -9.86
N LYS A 141 -21.92 -0.75 -10.10
CA LYS A 141 -23.35 -0.44 -10.19
C LYS A 141 -23.97 -1.06 -11.44
N LYS A 142 -25.30 -1.09 -11.52
CA LYS A 142 -26.03 -1.63 -12.68
C LYS A 142 -25.70 -0.93 -14.00
N ASP A 143 -25.33 0.36 -13.96
CA ASP A 143 -24.91 1.13 -15.13
C ASP A 143 -23.45 0.85 -15.55
N GLY A 144 -22.69 0.15 -14.71
CA GLY A 144 -21.28 -0.18 -14.91
C GLY A 144 -20.30 0.85 -14.34
N ARG A 145 -20.77 1.86 -13.59
CA ARG A 145 -19.94 2.77 -12.79
C ARG A 145 -19.46 2.07 -11.54
N LEU A 146 -18.37 2.56 -10.96
CA LEU A 146 -17.82 2.04 -9.72
C LEU A 146 -18.81 2.18 -8.54
N GLU A 147 -18.94 1.10 -7.75
CA GLU A 147 -19.69 1.10 -6.50
C GLU A 147 -18.72 1.01 -5.31
N GLN A 148 -18.78 2.00 -4.44
CA GLN A 148 -17.97 2.07 -3.21
C GLN A 148 -18.84 2.15 -1.94
N GLY A 149 -20.16 2.07 -2.05
CA GLY A 149 -21.07 2.20 -0.90
C GLY A 149 -20.84 1.15 0.17
N ASN A 150 -20.37 -0.04 -0.22
CA ASN A 150 -20.04 -1.13 0.70
C ASN A 150 -18.78 -0.87 1.57
N ILE A 151 -17.94 0.09 1.19
CA ILE A 151 -16.70 0.44 1.91
C ILE A 151 -16.72 1.86 2.47
N ASN A 152 -17.34 2.82 1.79
CA ASN A 152 -17.38 4.23 2.21
C ASN A 152 -18.07 4.44 3.57
N VAL A 153 -18.99 3.57 3.96
CA VAL A 153 -19.71 3.63 5.24
C VAL A 153 -18.77 3.55 6.44
N TYR A 154 -17.60 2.96 6.28
CA TYR A 154 -16.59 2.82 7.33
C TYR A 154 -15.56 3.97 7.33
N TYR A 155 -15.55 4.80 6.31
CA TYR A 155 -14.58 5.87 6.16
C TYR A 155 -15.20 7.23 6.50
N HIS A 156 -14.61 7.90 7.48
CA HIS A 156 -15.00 9.23 7.91
C HIS A 156 -13.86 10.22 7.60
N PRO A 157 -13.86 10.83 6.41
CA PRO A 157 -12.80 11.75 6.01
C PRO A 157 -12.80 13.00 6.90
N VAL A 158 -11.59 13.50 7.18
CA VAL A 158 -11.43 14.78 7.93
C VAL A 158 -11.75 15.96 7.03
N LYS A 159 -11.47 15.83 5.73
CA LYS A 159 -11.74 16.87 4.73
C LYS A 159 -12.64 16.32 3.63
N PRO A 160 -13.51 17.15 3.04
CA PRO A 160 -14.44 16.70 1.98
C PRO A 160 -13.78 16.15 0.72
N ASP A 161 -12.53 16.51 0.45
CA ASP A 161 -11.75 16.06 -0.70
C ASP A 161 -10.88 14.81 -0.42
N GLU A 162 -10.94 14.30 0.81
CA GLU A 162 -10.33 13.01 1.18
C GLU A 162 -11.29 11.88 0.81
N VAL A 163 -11.31 11.50 -0.46
CA VAL A 163 -12.15 10.39 -0.95
C VAL A 163 -11.42 9.06 -0.71
N PHE A 164 -12.17 8.05 -0.32
CA PHE A 164 -11.66 6.73 -0.01
C PHE A 164 -11.14 6.00 -1.26
N GLN A 165 -10.00 5.30 -1.14
CA GLN A 165 -9.36 4.54 -2.22
C GLN A 165 -9.23 5.33 -3.54
N MET A 166 -8.72 6.57 -3.48
CA MET A 166 -8.62 7.43 -4.64
C MET A 166 -7.26 8.08 -4.76
N ASP A 167 -6.55 7.79 -5.85
CA ASP A 167 -5.33 8.50 -6.22
C ASP A 167 -5.65 9.68 -7.15
N VAL A 168 -4.81 10.69 -7.10
CA VAL A 168 -4.95 11.89 -7.93
C VAL A 168 -3.63 12.24 -8.58
N PHE A 169 -3.64 12.38 -9.89
CA PHE A 169 -2.51 12.82 -10.69
C PHE A 169 -2.83 14.11 -11.41
N THR A 170 -2.01 15.14 -11.25
CA THR A 170 -2.10 16.37 -12.02
C THR A 170 -0.95 16.44 -13.03
N LEU A 171 -1.28 16.49 -14.31
CA LEU A 171 -0.32 16.46 -15.41
C LEU A 171 0.55 17.71 -15.45
N LYS A 172 1.82 17.53 -15.76
CA LYS A 172 2.75 18.61 -16.10
C LYS A 172 2.46 19.20 -17.48
N GLY A 173 1.94 18.38 -18.40
CA GLY A 173 1.63 18.78 -19.76
C GLY A 173 2.86 18.92 -20.64
N THR A 174 3.70 17.89 -20.63
CA THR A 174 4.96 17.86 -21.38
C THR A 174 4.79 17.77 -22.89
N GLY A 175 3.57 17.47 -23.36
CA GLY A 175 3.31 17.14 -24.76
C GLY A 175 3.56 15.68 -25.12
N GLU A 176 4.16 14.92 -24.22
CA GLU A 176 4.39 13.48 -24.29
C GLU A 176 3.52 12.71 -23.31
N GLU A 177 3.58 11.37 -23.35
CA GLU A 177 2.92 10.51 -22.38
C GLU A 177 3.58 10.65 -21.00
N GLU A 178 2.80 10.96 -19.99
CA GLU A 178 3.23 11.02 -18.61
C GLU A 178 2.81 9.76 -17.87
N ILE A 179 3.67 9.29 -16.96
CA ILE A 179 3.44 8.06 -16.18
C ILE A 179 3.25 8.42 -14.73
N PHE A 180 2.17 7.92 -14.15
CA PHE A 180 1.90 8.04 -12.72
C PHE A 180 1.75 6.65 -12.08
N MET A 181 2.38 6.51 -10.93
CA MET A 181 2.25 5.36 -10.04
C MET A 181 2.32 5.87 -8.60
N PRO A 182 1.31 5.59 -7.74
CA PRO A 182 1.35 5.93 -6.33
C PRO A 182 2.56 5.32 -5.62
N SER A 183 3.04 5.93 -4.52
CA SER A 183 4.23 5.47 -3.80
C SER A 183 3.98 5.19 -2.31
N PHE A 184 2.93 5.74 -1.71
CA PHE A 184 2.73 5.73 -0.26
C PHE A 184 1.42 5.08 0.19
N SER A 185 0.65 4.52 -0.74
CA SER A 185 -0.62 3.86 -0.47
C SER A 185 -0.73 2.55 -1.26
N TYR A 186 -1.76 1.79 -0.99
CA TYR A 186 -2.23 0.67 -1.81
C TYR A 186 -3.74 0.54 -1.66
N HIS A 187 -4.38 -0.17 -2.57
CA HIS A 187 -5.83 -0.34 -2.63
C HIS A 187 -6.20 -1.80 -2.78
N GLY A 188 -7.43 -2.15 -2.38
CA GLY A 188 -8.07 -3.43 -2.70
C GLY A 188 -9.10 -3.21 -3.79
N PHE A 189 -8.96 -3.88 -4.96
CA PHE A 189 -9.82 -3.57 -6.11
C PHE A 189 -9.86 -4.68 -7.15
N GLN A 190 -10.96 -4.71 -7.89
CA GLN A 190 -11.10 -5.40 -9.16
C GLN A 190 -11.45 -4.40 -10.29
N TYR A 191 -11.96 -3.23 -9.93
CA TYR A 191 -12.37 -2.19 -10.87
C TYR A 191 -11.71 -0.87 -10.53
N VAL A 192 -11.39 -0.09 -11.56
CA VAL A 192 -10.85 1.27 -11.41
C VAL A 192 -11.64 2.22 -12.29
N GLU A 193 -12.26 3.20 -11.67
CA GLU A 193 -12.90 4.31 -12.36
C GLU A 193 -11.91 5.46 -12.49
N VAL A 194 -11.63 5.85 -13.74
CA VAL A 194 -10.73 6.94 -14.08
C VAL A 194 -11.54 8.12 -14.57
N GLU A 195 -11.45 9.24 -13.85
CA GLU A 195 -12.12 10.48 -14.20
C GLU A 195 -11.10 11.59 -14.45
N SER A 196 -11.29 12.36 -15.51
CA SER A 196 -10.42 13.45 -15.92
C SER A 196 -11.16 14.79 -15.88
N SER A 197 -10.47 15.84 -15.42
CA SER A 197 -11.02 17.22 -15.39
C SER A 197 -11.12 17.86 -16.80
N ARG A 198 -10.44 17.28 -17.79
CA ARG A 198 -10.48 17.68 -19.21
C ARG A 198 -10.49 16.43 -20.08
N PRO A 199 -10.95 16.51 -21.33
CA PRO A 199 -10.93 15.39 -22.25
C PRO A 199 -9.52 14.76 -22.37
N VAL A 200 -9.47 13.42 -22.25
CA VAL A 200 -8.27 12.61 -22.51
C VAL A 200 -8.67 11.38 -23.32
N THR A 201 -7.74 10.81 -24.06
CA THR A 201 -7.98 9.56 -24.77
C THR A 201 -7.26 8.43 -24.03
N LEU A 202 -8.03 7.47 -23.53
CA LEU A 202 -7.52 6.29 -22.87
C LEU A 202 -7.99 5.02 -23.57
N THR A 203 -7.12 4.01 -23.56
CA THR A 203 -7.35 2.65 -24.05
C THR A 203 -7.08 1.67 -22.93
N GLU A 204 -7.29 0.37 -23.14
CA GLU A 204 -6.94 -0.67 -22.18
C GLU A 204 -5.45 -0.68 -21.80
N GLU A 205 -4.57 -0.22 -22.70
CA GLU A 205 -3.12 -0.22 -22.48
C GLU A 205 -2.64 0.91 -21.55
N ASN A 206 -3.47 1.90 -21.31
CA ASN A 206 -3.12 3.07 -20.51
C ASN A 206 -3.13 2.80 -18.98
N LEU A 207 -3.79 1.73 -18.53
CA LEU A 207 -3.82 1.37 -17.13
C LEU A 207 -3.31 -0.05 -16.92
N THR A 208 -2.38 -0.23 -16.00
CA THR A 208 -1.87 -1.54 -15.57
C THR A 208 -2.07 -1.68 -14.07
N GLY A 209 -2.74 -2.73 -13.64
CA GLY A 209 -2.81 -3.10 -12.23
C GLY A 209 -1.47 -3.72 -11.80
N LEU A 210 -1.03 -3.37 -10.61
CA LEU A 210 0.22 -3.83 -10.02
C LEU A 210 -0.13 -4.57 -8.73
N PHE A 211 -0.17 -5.90 -8.79
CA PHE A 211 -0.44 -6.71 -7.60
C PHE A 211 0.73 -6.62 -6.66
N MET A 212 0.47 -6.19 -5.43
CA MET A 212 1.49 -5.88 -4.44
C MET A 212 1.15 -6.54 -3.10
N HIS A 213 2.12 -7.18 -2.51
CA HIS A 213 2.03 -7.81 -1.18
C HIS A 213 3.44 -8.09 -0.62
N THR A 214 3.53 -8.51 0.64
CA THR A 214 4.78 -9.07 1.20
C THR A 214 5.20 -10.27 0.35
N ASP A 215 6.44 -10.26 -0.16
CA ASP A 215 6.96 -11.20 -1.18
C ASP A 215 7.30 -12.57 -0.57
N VAL A 216 6.28 -13.24 0.01
CA VAL A 216 6.41 -14.62 0.51
C VAL A 216 6.48 -15.60 -0.64
N ARG A 217 7.44 -16.53 -0.59
CA ARG A 217 7.64 -17.53 -1.64
C ARG A 217 6.54 -18.60 -1.58
N PRO A 218 5.98 -19.03 -2.72
CA PRO A 218 5.15 -20.22 -2.75
C PRO A 218 5.92 -21.45 -2.24
N SER A 219 5.33 -22.23 -1.34
CA SER A 219 5.89 -23.46 -0.76
C SER A 219 5.02 -24.68 -0.98
N GLY A 220 3.72 -24.47 -1.26
CA GLY A 220 2.76 -25.55 -1.50
C GLY A 220 1.92 -25.32 -2.74
N SER A 221 1.33 -26.42 -3.23
CA SER A 221 0.39 -26.39 -4.35
C SER A 221 -0.69 -27.43 -4.16
N PHE A 222 -1.86 -27.19 -4.75
CA PHE A 222 -2.96 -28.14 -4.75
C PHE A 222 -3.55 -28.25 -6.15
N ALA A 223 -3.79 -29.46 -6.61
CA ALA A 223 -4.52 -29.74 -7.83
C ALA A 223 -5.29 -31.06 -7.70
N CYS A 224 -6.53 -31.10 -8.22
CA CYS A 224 -7.34 -32.30 -8.29
C CYS A 224 -8.21 -32.31 -9.54
N SER A 225 -8.93 -33.42 -9.80
CA SER A 225 -9.82 -33.56 -10.95
C SER A 225 -11.07 -32.68 -10.90
N ASN A 226 -11.42 -32.13 -9.73
CA ASN A 226 -12.57 -31.23 -9.58
C ASN A 226 -12.14 -29.78 -9.80
N PRO A 227 -12.56 -29.14 -10.92
CA PRO A 227 -12.13 -27.76 -11.23
C PRO A 227 -12.65 -26.71 -10.23
N LEU A 228 -13.74 -26.98 -9.53
CA LEU A 228 -14.26 -26.06 -8.50
C LEU A 228 -13.32 -26.00 -7.30
N LEU A 229 -12.79 -27.13 -6.84
CA LEU A 229 -11.84 -27.17 -5.73
C LEU A 229 -10.52 -26.47 -6.09
N ASN A 230 -10.05 -26.64 -7.33
CA ASN A 230 -8.87 -25.91 -7.79
C ASN A 230 -9.09 -24.38 -7.77
N LYS A 231 -10.25 -23.91 -8.24
CA LYS A 231 -10.62 -22.47 -8.19
C LYS A 231 -10.76 -21.94 -6.77
N ILE A 232 -11.30 -22.74 -5.84
CA ILE A 232 -11.37 -22.37 -4.42
C ILE A 232 -9.96 -22.18 -3.86
N TRP A 233 -9.04 -23.11 -4.12
CA TRP A 233 -7.65 -22.99 -3.72
C TRP A 233 -7.00 -21.72 -4.28
N GLU A 234 -7.10 -21.49 -5.58
CA GLU A 234 -6.53 -20.31 -6.24
C GLU A 234 -7.07 -18.99 -5.65
N ALA A 235 -8.39 -18.90 -5.47
CA ALA A 235 -9.05 -17.72 -4.90
C ALA A 235 -8.62 -17.48 -3.45
N THR A 236 -8.47 -18.56 -2.67
CA THR A 236 -8.05 -18.48 -1.27
C THR A 236 -6.59 -18.02 -1.15
N MET A 237 -5.68 -18.58 -1.97
CA MET A 237 -4.29 -18.15 -2.03
C MET A 237 -4.16 -16.69 -2.50
N GLN A 238 -5.00 -16.26 -3.45
CA GLN A 238 -5.05 -14.88 -3.90
C GLN A 238 -5.53 -13.92 -2.80
N ALA A 239 -6.59 -14.27 -2.07
CA ALA A 239 -7.11 -13.50 -0.96
C ALA A 239 -6.08 -13.39 0.18
N TYR A 240 -5.40 -14.50 0.52
CA TYR A 240 -4.37 -14.52 1.53
C TYR A 240 -3.22 -13.55 1.20
N ARG A 241 -2.64 -13.63 -0.02
CA ARG A 241 -1.59 -12.71 -0.45
C ARG A 241 -2.04 -11.25 -0.45
N SER A 242 -3.29 -10.99 -0.85
CA SER A 242 -3.86 -9.63 -0.83
C SER A 242 -3.95 -9.03 0.57
N ASN A 243 -3.84 -9.84 1.60
CA ASN A 243 -3.86 -9.44 3.01
C ASN A 243 -2.50 -9.56 3.71
N LEU A 244 -1.40 -9.56 2.96
CA LEU A 244 -0.04 -9.56 3.51
C LEU A 244 0.68 -8.25 3.17
N HIS A 245 0.70 -7.30 4.10
CA HIS A 245 1.38 -6.01 3.94
C HIS A 245 2.25 -5.69 5.17
N SER A 246 3.39 -6.37 5.28
CA SER A 246 4.31 -6.40 6.44
C SER A 246 3.72 -7.06 7.69
N ILE A 247 2.42 -7.20 7.73
CA ILE A 247 1.62 -7.89 8.74
C ILE A 247 0.49 -8.64 8.02
N PRO A 248 -0.13 -9.64 8.64
CA PRO A 248 -1.43 -10.13 8.20
C PRO A 248 -2.48 -9.03 8.41
N THR A 249 -3.22 -8.66 7.37
CA THR A 249 -4.31 -7.67 7.47
C THR A 249 -5.66 -8.34 7.31
N ASP A 250 -6.69 -7.77 7.92
CA ASP A 250 -8.08 -8.23 7.82
C ASP A 250 -8.65 -8.03 6.40
N CYS A 251 -8.36 -6.88 5.80
CA CYS A 251 -8.83 -6.55 4.46
C CYS A 251 -7.94 -5.49 3.79
N PRO A 252 -7.72 -5.57 2.45
CA PRO A 252 -6.83 -4.65 1.76
C PRO A 252 -7.48 -3.33 1.39
N GLN A 253 -8.82 -3.22 1.46
CA GLN A 253 -9.55 -2.05 0.97
C GLN A 253 -10.04 -1.12 2.08
N ARG A 254 -10.46 -1.62 3.25
CA ARG A 254 -11.11 -0.83 4.30
C ARG A 254 -10.21 -0.50 5.47
N GLU A 255 -9.96 -1.51 6.32
CA GLU A 255 -9.35 -1.30 7.63
C GLU A 255 -7.83 -1.39 7.56
N LYS A 256 -7.30 -2.33 6.77
CA LYS A 256 -5.85 -2.58 6.61
C LYS A 256 -5.14 -2.76 7.97
N ASN A 257 -5.83 -3.43 8.90
CA ASN A 257 -5.40 -3.62 10.27
C ASN A 257 -4.94 -5.05 10.50
N GLY A 258 -3.97 -5.23 11.40
CA GLY A 258 -3.50 -6.54 11.83
C GLY A 258 -4.41 -7.15 12.89
N TRP A 259 -5.66 -7.48 12.55
CA TRP A 259 -6.58 -8.18 13.44
C TRP A 259 -6.05 -9.57 13.79
N THR A 260 -5.89 -9.84 15.06
CA THR A 260 -5.21 -11.05 15.55
C THR A 260 -6.02 -12.33 15.33
N ALA A 261 -7.34 -12.26 15.43
CA ALA A 261 -8.21 -13.40 15.13
C ALA A 261 -8.17 -13.76 13.63
N ASP A 262 -8.25 -12.78 12.76
CA ASP A 262 -8.19 -12.97 11.30
C ASP A 262 -6.88 -13.66 10.89
N ALA A 263 -5.77 -13.23 11.49
CA ALA A 263 -4.45 -13.79 11.20
C ALA A 263 -4.32 -15.25 11.66
N HIS A 264 -4.69 -15.57 12.90
CA HIS A 264 -4.52 -16.94 13.40
C HIS A 264 -5.46 -17.95 12.76
N ILE A 265 -6.65 -17.54 12.31
CA ILE A 265 -7.55 -18.40 11.53
C ILE A 265 -6.96 -18.74 10.14
N ALA A 266 -6.19 -17.82 9.57
CA ALA A 266 -5.62 -17.96 8.23
C ALA A 266 -4.21 -18.56 8.19
N ILE A 267 -3.52 -18.73 9.34
CA ILE A 267 -2.10 -19.10 9.36
C ILE A 267 -1.84 -20.48 8.77
N ASP A 268 -2.63 -21.50 9.10
CA ASP A 268 -2.45 -22.86 8.58
C ASP A 268 -2.52 -22.89 7.05
N LEU A 269 -3.50 -22.17 6.50
CA LEU A 269 -3.63 -22.00 5.06
C LEU A 269 -2.41 -21.28 4.48
N GLY A 270 -1.95 -20.25 5.16
CA GLY A 270 -0.79 -19.47 4.76
C GLY A 270 0.48 -20.30 4.70
N LEU A 271 0.77 -21.10 5.73
CA LEU A 271 1.96 -21.94 5.82
C LEU A 271 1.89 -23.16 4.87
N LEU A 272 0.68 -23.65 4.56
CA LEU A 272 0.51 -24.67 3.51
C LEU A 272 0.84 -24.14 2.11
N GLY A 273 0.57 -22.86 1.85
CA GLY A 273 0.74 -22.26 0.53
C GLY A 273 2.05 -21.48 0.34
N PHE A 274 2.61 -20.94 1.42
CA PHE A 274 3.73 -20.00 1.35
C PHE A 274 4.75 -20.20 2.48
N ASP A 275 6.00 -19.88 2.20
CA ASP A 275 7.09 -19.77 3.17
C ASP A 275 6.96 -18.42 3.92
N GLY A 276 6.07 -18.39 4.90
CA GLY A 276 5.71 -17.20 5.67
C GLY A 276 6.28 -17.15 7.08
N ILE A 277 7.16 -18.08 7.47
CA ILE A 277 7.66 -18.23 8.84
C ILE A 277 8.23 -16.92 9.37
N THR A 278 9.16 -16.30 8.65
CA THR A 278 9.81 -15.06 9.10
C THR A 278 8.87 -13.86 9.22
N LEU A 279 7.77 -13.85 8.47
CA LEU A 279 6.72 -12.83 8.61
C LEU A 279 6.02 -13.00 9.95
N TYR A 280 5.65 -14.22 10.32
CA TYR A 280 4.98 -14.50 11.58
C TYR A 280 5.91 -14.33 12.79
N GLU A 281 7.18 -14.75 12.70
CA GLU A 281 8.18 -14.47 13.73
C GLU A 281 8.32 -12.97 14.00
N LYS A 282 8.41 -12.16 12.95
CA LYS A 282 8.43 -10.69 13.10
C LYS A 282 7.14 -10.18 13.73
N TRP A 283 5.98 -10.69 13.30
CA TRP A 283 4.71 -10.23 13.83
C TRP A 283 4.47 -10.67 15.29
N MET A 284 5.01 -11.82 15.70
CA MET A 284 5.04 -12.21 17.12
C MET A 284 5.84 -11.21 17.96
N ASN A 285 6.96 -10.69 17.45
CA ASN A 285 7.68 -9.62 18.12
C ASN A 285 6.83 -8.34 18.23
N ASP A 286 6.09 -7.98 17.18
CA ASP A 286 5.15 -6.84 17.25
C ASP A 286 4.05 -7.05 18.31
N ILE A 287 3.57 -8.28 18.50
CA ILE A 287 2.60 -8.61 19.56
C ILE A 287 3.23 -8.39 20.94
N ILE A 288 4.45 -8.90 21.15
CA ILE A 288 5.19 -8.73 22.41
C ILE A 288 5.43 -7.25 22.72
N ASP A 289 5.86 -6.47 21.73
CA ASP A 289 6.12 -5.04 21.88
C ASP A 289 4.84 -4.22 22.16
N ASN A 290 3.67 -4.75 21.79
CA ASN A 290 2.37 -4.12 22.05
C ASN A 290 1.71 -4.63 23.34
N GLN A 291 2.27 -5.63 24.04
CA GLN A 291 1.72 -6.13 25.27
C GLN A 291 1.84 -5.07 26.39
N ARG A 292 0.76 -4.83 27.10
CA ARG A 292 0.75 -3.91 28.24
C ARG A 292 1.33 -4.58 29.50
N GLU A 293 1.72 -3.77 30.47
CA GLU A 293 2.31 -4.22 31.73
C GLU A 293 1.43 -5.22 32.49
N ALA A 294 0.11 -5.06 32.41
CA ALA A 294 -0.86 -6.00 33.01
C ALA A 294 -1.04 -7.30 32.19
N GLY A 295 -0.33 -7.48 31.09
CA GLY A 295 -0.40 -8.67 30.22
C GLY A 295 -1.43 -8.57 29.11
N GLU A 296 -2.21 -7.50 29.02
CA GLU A 296 -3.22 -7.30 27.98
C GLU A 296 -2.60 -7.23 26.59
N ILE A 297 -3.23 -7.88 25.62
CA ILE A 297 -2.89 -7.86 24.22
C ILE A 297 -3.98 -7.10 23.45
N SER A 298 -3.57 -6.31 22.47
CA SER A 298 -4.52 -5.67 21.56
C SER A 298 -5.07 -6.68 20.56
N GLY A 299 -6.34 -6.60 20.23
CA GLY A 299 -6.93 -7.36 19.12
C GLY A 299 -6.44 -6.92 17.74
N ILE A 300 -5.66 -5.82 17.67
CA ILE A 300 -5.07 -5.26 16.45
C ILE A 300 -3.59 -5.01 16.69
N ILE A 301 -2.71 -5.60 15.90
CA ILE A 301 -1.26 -5.50 16.03
C ILE A 301 -0.64 -5.08 14.68
N PRO A 302 0.15 -4.00 14.62
CA PRO A 302 0.42 -3.05 15.69
C PRO A 302 -0.83 -2.26 16.12
N SER A 303 -0.93 -2.00 17.41
CA SER A 303 -2.02 -1.20 17.97
C SER A 303 -1.81 0.28 17.67
N SER A 304 -2.83 0.97 17.20
CA SER A 304 -2.84 2.42 17.07
C SER A 304 -3.38 3.14 18.31
N GLY A 305 -3.26 2.50 19.47
CA GLY A 305 -3.83 2.95 20.73
C GLY A 305 -5.31 2.57 20.92
N TRP A 306 -5.81 1.64 20.11
CA TRP A 306 -7.12 1.02 20.24
C TRP A 306 -7.02 -0.50 20.07
N GLY A 307 -8.10 -1.23 20.27
CA GLY A 307 -8.09 -2.69 20.20
C GLY A 307 -7.79 -3.36 21.55
N TYR A 308 -7.64 -2.58 22.62
CA TYR A 308 -7.60 -3.07 24.01
C TYR A 308 -8.97 -2.92 24.67
N GLY A 309 -9.21 -3.66 25.75
CA GLY A 309 -10.41 -3.59 26.55
C GLY A 309 -11.38 -4.74 26.28
N GLU A 310 -12.63 -4.60 26.67
CA GLU A 310 -13.64 -5.66 26.70
C GLU A 310 -14.01 -6.26 25.33
N TRP A 311 -13.63 -5.58 24.26
CA TRP A 311 -14.16 -5.89 22.93
C TRP A 311 -13.46 -7.02 22.19
N PRO A 312 -12.11 -7.17 22.18
CA PRO A 312 -11.49 -8.26 21.40
C PRO A 312 -11.86 -9.65 21.94
N GLY A 313 -11.75 -9.89 23.23
CA GLY A 313 -12.07 -11.16 23.87
C GLY A 313 -11.16 -12.34 23.49
N PRO A 314 -11.43 -13.54 24.03
CA PRO A 314 -10.49 -14.68 23.98
C PRO A 314 -10.13 -15.17 22.57
N VAL A 315 -11.00 -14.96 21.58
CA VAL A 315 -10.75 -15.41 20.20
C VAL A 315 -9.56 -14.65 19.59
N TRP A 316 -9.43 -13.36 19.88
CA TRP A 316 -8.31 -12.54 19.42
C TRP A 316 -7.02 -12.86 20.20
N ASP A 317 -7.14 -13.08 21.52
CA ASP A 317 -6.01 -13.39 22.40
C ASP A 317 -5.40 -14.78 22.09
N ALA A 318 -6.17 -15.69 21.49
CA ALA A 318 -5.73 -17.02 21.09
C ALA A 318 -4.54 -17.00 20.11
N VAL A 319 -4.26 -15.87 19.47
CA VAL A 319 -3.11 -15.66 18.59
C VAL A 319 -1.79 -16.07 19.22
N MET A 320 -1.62 -15.84 20.53
CA MET A 320 -0.42 -16.18 21.30
C MET A 320 -0.16 -17.68 21.43
N PHE A 321 -1.16 -18.51 21.21
CA PHE A 321 -1.09 -19.96 21.36
C PHE A 321 -1.16 -20.69 20.02
N ILE A 322 -1.65 -20.04 18.99
CA ILE A 322 -1.90 -20.66 17.67
C ILE A 322 -0.76 -20.37 16.69
N ILE A 323 -0.20 -19.16 16.74
CA ILE A 323 0.84 -18.75 15.79
C ILE A 323 2.23 -19.33 16.12
N PRO A 324 2.70 -19.44 17.37
CA PRO A 324 4.02 -19.98 17.69
C PRO A 324 4.27 -21.44 17.21
#